data_1136ce5db4c7576ec6e65374ecb6746a
#
_entry.id   1136ce5db4c7576ec6e65374ecb6746a
#
_cell.length_a   1.000
_cell.length_b   1.000
_cell.length_c   1.000
_cell.angle_alpha   90.00
_cell.angle_beta   90.00
_cell.angle_gamma   90.00
#
_symmetry.space_group_name_H-M   'P 1'
#
loop_
_entity.id
_entity.type
_entity.pdbx_description
1 polymer ?
#
loop_
_entity_poly.entity_id
_entity_poly.type
_entity_poly.pdbx_seq_one_letter_code
_entity_poly.pdbx_strand_id
1 'polypeptide(L)'
;MSAPATPNAPAVPFGEPTPLGLLGLAIGCAALVPIAFGWLPTEPAKLPMFFKTAAMFCLLFGAGGQFLAGLMSLANKNTLGGTLLTTFSFNWVMNWWALDEASQGRAVDGSVVLAVDVAFIVIFLVLTYAFGFFSKLLFVFLVDIDLLYVLRISRHFTTAGSDSWKLLGTGVGLTTIALIVIALYISFVLLVNPAAGRAVFPVSAGPMFKPTPPPAA
;
A
#
# COMPACT_ATOMS: atom_id res chain seq x y z
N MET A 1 42.81 2.04 14.08
CA MET A 1 42.92 3.11 13.07
C MET A 1 41.58 3.20 12.38
N SER A 2 40.75 4.21 12.71
CA SER A 2 39.45 4.44 12.06
C SER A 2 39.73 4.97 10.65
N ALA A 3 39.09 4.37 9.64
CA ALA A 3 39.18 4.89 8.28
C ALA A 3 38.67 6.34 8.25
N PRO A 4 39.33 7.23 7.47
CA PRO A 4 38.89 8.60 7.35
C PRO A 4 37.48 8.65 6.77
N ALA A 5 36.58 9.37 7.44
CA ALA A 5 35.24 9.64 6.94
C ALA A 5 35.33 10.28 5.55
N THR A 6 34.70 9.71 4.56
CA THR A 6 34.59 10.28 3.22
C THR A 6 33.89 11.65 3.34
N PRO A 7 34.54 12.77 2.97
CA PRO A 7 33.87 14.05 2.98
C PRO A 7 32.77 14.07 1.93
N ASN A 8 31.54 14.51 2.30
CA ASN A 8 30.46 14.91 1.40
C ASN A 8 29.50 13.86 0.86
N ALA A 9 29.09 12.86 1.64
CA ALA A 9 27.76 12.32 1.40
C ALA A 9 26.72 13.38 1.83
N PRO A 10 25.80 13.82 0.95
CA PRO A 10 24.81 14.80 1.34
C PRO A 10 23.97 14.23 2.50
N ALA A 11 23.82 15.02 3.57
CA ALA A 11 23.07 14.61 4.73
C ALA A 11 21.64 14.24 4.33
N VAL A 12 21.18 13.04 4.72
CA VAL A 12 19.80 12.61 4.55
C VAL A 12 18.98 13.34 5.61
N PRO A 13 18.00 14.22 5.24
CA PRO A 13 17.35 15.11 6.20
C PRO A 13 16.40 14.36 7.17
N PHE A 14 15.97 13.14 6.83
CA PHE A 14 15.06 12.34 7.65
C PHE A 14 15.61 10.94 7.88
N GLY A 15 15.20 10.30 8.99
CA GLY A 15 15.36 8.85 9.18
C GLY A 15 14.60 8.05 8.11
N GLU A 16 14.65 6.72 8.20
CA GLU A 16 13.93 5.84 7.25
C GLU A 16 12.40 6.02 7.39
N PRO A 17 11.71 6.62 6.39
CA PRO A 17 10.28 6.92 6.51
C PRO A 17 9.37 5.77 6.10
N THR A 18 9.88 4.72 5.45
CA THR A 18 9.08 3.58 4.94
C THR A 18 8.19 2.95 6.02
N PRO A 19 8.66 2.73 7.27
CA PRO A 19 7.79 2.18 8.32
C PRO A 19 6.55 3.02 8.57
N LEU A 20 6.67 4.36 8.60
CA LEU A 20 5.53 5.24 8.80
C LEU A 20 4.46 5.04 7.71
N GLY A 21 4.87 5.00 6.45
CA GLY A 21 3.96 4.79 5.32
C GLY A 21 3.29 3.41 5.34
N LEU A 22 4.04 2.36 5.68
CA LEU A 22 3.51 1.00 5.73
C LEU A 22 2.61 0.74 6.94
N LEU A 23 2.91 1.33 8.11
CA LEU A 23 2.00 1.29 9.27
C LEU A 23 0.70 2.03 8.95
N GLY A 24 0.77 3.19 8.30
CA GLY A 24 -0.40 3.91 7.82
C GLY A 24 -1.23 3.07 6.84
N LEU A 25 -0.59 2.41 5.87
CA LEU A 25 -1.25 1.47 4.96
C LEU A 25 -1.93 0.32 5.72
N ALA A 26 -1.24 -0.31 6.65
CA ALA A 26 -1.78 -1.44 7.40
C ALA A 26 -3.04 -1.06 8.18
N ILE A 27 -3.07 0.13 8.82
CA ILE A 27 -4.25 0.63 9.53
C ILE A 27 -5.39 0.95 8.55
N GLY A 28 -5.09 1.61 7.43
CA GLY A 28 -6.08 1.89 6.38
C GLY A 28 -6.68 0.61 5.81
N CYS A 29 -5.86 -0.39 5.50
CA CYS A 29 -6.30 -1.71 5.05
C CYS A 29 -7.18 -2.40 6.10
N ALA A 30 -6.79 -2.36 7.39
CA ALA A 30 -7.57 -2.96 8.48
C ALA A 30 -9.00 -2.36 8.56
N ALA A 31 -9.15 -1.06 8.30
CA ALA A 31 -10.46 -0.42 8.25
C ALA A 31 -11.33 -0.90 7.06
N LEU A 32 -10.72 -1.38 5.97
CA LEU A 32 -11.42 -1.89 4.78
C LEU A 32 -11.79 -3.38 4.88
N VAL A 33 -11.14 -4.17 5.74
CA VAL A 33 -11.38 -5.61 5.88
C VAL A 33 -12.86 -5.95 6.13
N PRO A 34 -13.56 -5.31 7.10
CA PRO A 34 -14.99 -5.59 7.33
C PRO A 34 -15.86 -5.31 6.11
N ILE A 35 -15.51 -4.29 5.32
CA ILE A 35 -16.23 -3.92 4.09
C ILE A 35 -16.01 -4.97 3.01
N ALA A 36 -14.76 -5.39 2.81
CA ALA A 36 -14.39 -6.37 1.79
C ALA A 36 -15.07 -7.73 2.01
N PHE A 37 -15.22 -8.16 3.27
CA PHE A 37 -15.92 -9.40 3.63
C PHE A 37 -17.43 -9.24 3.81
N GLY A 38 -17.97 -8.02 3.65
CA GLY A 38 -19.40 -7.77 3.81
C GLY A 38 -19.88 -7.87 5.26
N TRP A 39 -19.00 -7.68 6.26
CA TRP A 39 -19.34 -7.66 7.69
C TRP A 39 -19.98 -6.32 8.07
N LEU A 40 -21.10 -6.02 7.40
CA LEU A 40 -21.81 -4.78 7.58
C LEU A 40 -22.75 -4.85 8.80
N PRO A 41 -23.01 -3.74 9.49
CA PRO A 41 -24.01 -3.68 10.53
C PRO A 41 -25.38 -4.14 10.02
N THR A 42 -26.06 -4.98 10.77
CA THR A 42 -27.41 -5.44 10.44
C THR A 42 -28.47 -4.34 10.65
N GLU A 43 -28.18 -3.35 11.49
CA GLU A 43 -29.04 -2.20 11.75
C GLU A 43 -28.73 -1.09 10.71
N PRO A 44 -29.68 -0.73 9.82
CA PRO A 44 -29.45 0.27 8.78
C PRO A 44 -29.01 1.63 9.33
N ALA A 45 -29.49 2.01 10.53
CA ALA A 45 -29.13 3.26 11.18
C ALA A 45 -27.62 3.37 11.55
N LYS A 46 -26.90 2.24 11.64
CA LYS A 46 -25.47 2.19 11.95
C LYS A 46 -24.58 2.25 10.72
N LEU A 47 -25.10 1.98 9.52
CA LEU A 47 -24.33 1.95 8.28
C LEU A 47 -23.61 3.28 7.97
N PRO A 48 -24.23 4.47 8.11
CA PRO A 48 -23.55 5.72 7.85
C PRO A 48 -22.30 5.91 8.73
N MET A 49 -22.42 5.64 10.03
CA MET A 49 -21.29 5.77 10.95
C MET A 49 -20.21 4.74 10.71
N PHE A 50 -20.58 3.51 10.31
CA PHE A 50 -19.64 2.46 9.95
C PHE A 50 -18.75 2.87 8.77
N PHE A 51 -19.35 3.34 7.66
CA PHE A 51 -18.59 3.82 6.51
C PHE A 51 -17.76 5.07 6.84
N LYS A 52 -18.34 6.00 7.60
CA LYS A 52 -17.65 7.23 8.00
C LYS A 52 -16.43 6.95 8.89
N THR A 53 -16.54 5.97 9.78
CA THR A 53 -15.41 5.53 10.61
C THR A 53 -14.29 4.93 9.74
N ALA A 54 -14.61 4.03 8.82
CA ALA A 54 -13.62 3.47 7.91
C ALA A 54 -12.99 4.55 7.02
N ALA A 55 -13.78 5.49 6.50
CA ALA A 55 -13.32 6.64 5.74
C ALA A 55 -12.27 7.46 6.50
N MET A 56 -12.51 7.74 7.78
CA MET A 56 -11.58 8.50 8.62
C MET A 56 -10.22 7.82 8.75
N PHE A 57 -10.19 6.49 8.97
CA PHE A 57 -8.93 5.74 9.02
C PHE A 57 -8.21 5.69 7.67
N CYS A 58 -8.94 5.58 6.57
CA CYS A 58 -8.35 5.67 5.23
C CYS A 58 -7.68 7.04 5.00
N LEU A 59 -8.32 8.13 5.42
CA LEU A 59 -7.80 9.48 5.24
C LEU A 59 -6.59 9.75 6.14
N LEU A 60 -6.71 9.51 7.45
CA LEU A 60 -5.67 9.89 8.42
C LEU A 60 -4.44 8.98 8.32
N PHE A 61 -4.64 7.66 8.27
CA PHE A 61 -3.54 6.70 8.29
C PHE A 61 -3.11 6.31 6.89
N GLY A 62 -4.04 5.81 6.07
CA GLY A 62 -3.71 5.43 4.69
C GLY A 62 -3.15 6.60 3.90
N ALA A 63 -3.91 7.66 3.72
CA ALA A 63 -3.49 8.83 2.96
C ALA A 63 -2.42 9.63 3.70
N GLY A 64 -2.68 10.09 4.92
CA GLY A 64 -1.81 10.98 5.66
C GLY A 64 -0.45 10.34 5.97
N GLY A 65 -0.44 9.10 6.48
CA GLY A 65 0.79 8.38 6.80
C GLY A 65 1.67 8.13 5.56
N GLN A 66 1.07 7.69 4.45
CA GLN A 66 1.83 7.45 3.21
C GLN A 66 2.27 8.73 2.52
N PHE A 67 1.44 9.78 2.51
CA PHE A 67 1.82 11.06 1.93
C PHE A 67 3.03 11.64 2.63
N LEU A 68 2.99 11.70 3.97
CA LEU A 68 4.11 12.21 4.76
C LEU A 68 5.38 11.37 4.53
N ALA A 69 5.28 10.04 4.62
CA ALA A 69 6.41 9.15 4.39
C ALA A 69 6.95 9.27 2.95
N GLY A 70 6.08 9.47 1.96
CA GLY A 70 6.43 9.68 0.56
C GLY A 70 7.25 10.95 0.37
N LEU A 71 6.80 12.08 0.92
CA LEU A 71 7.54 13.35 0.86
C LEU A 71 8.90 13.25 1.54
N MET A 72 8.97 12.63 2.72
CA MET A 72 10.24 12.40 3.42
C MET A 72 11.18 11.50 2.61
N SER A 73 10.65 10.46 1.94
CA SER A 73 11.42 9.59 1.05
C SER A 73 11.98 10.35 -0.15
N LEU A 74 11.18 11.22 -0.79
CA LEU A 74 11.67 12.08 -1.88
C LEU A 74 12.75 13.05 -1.41
N ALA A 75 12.57 13.66 -0.24
CA ALA A 75 13.60 14.53 0.36
C ALA A 75 14.88 13.75 0.66
N ASN A 76 14.78 12.48 1.03
CA ASN A 76 15.91 11.56 1.22
C ASN A 76 16.49 11.05 -0.12
N LYS A 77 16.05 11.56 -1.28
CA LYS A 77 16.46 11.14 -2.63
C LYS A 77 16.10 9.69 -2.97
N ASN A 78 15.21 9.07 -2.23
CA ASN A 78 14.62 7.78 -2.57
C ASN A 78 13.42 8.02 -3.51
N THR A 79 13.71 8.24 -4.79
CA THR A 79 12.69 8.54 -5.81
C THR A 79 11.68 7.41 -5.95
N LEU A 80 12.14 6.15 -5.98
CA LEU A 80 11.25 5.00 -6.17
C LEU A 80 10.27 4.84 -5.00
N GLY A 81 10.78 4.79 -3.77
CA GLY A 81 9.95 4.68 -2.57
C GLY A 81 9.05 5.89 -2.36
N GLY A 82 9.57 7.09 -2.60
CA GLY A 82 8.81 8.33 -2.47
C GLY A 82 7.67 8.42 -3.48
N THR A 83 7.92 8.08 -4.75
CA THR A 83 6.89 8.05 -5.80
C THR A 83 5.80 7.03 -5.47
N LEU A 84 6.17 5.81 -5.08
CA LEU A 84 5.21 4.78 -4.67
C LEU A 84 4.30 5.27 -3.55
N LEU A 85 4.89 5.70 -2.43
CA LEU A 85 4.12 6.10 -1.25
C LEU A 85 3.24 7.31 -1.52
N THR A 86 3.75 8.33 -2.22
CA THR A 86 2.99 9.54 -2.54
C THR A 86 1.84 9.22 -3.51
N THR A 87 2.09 8.46 -4.58
CA THR A 87 1.04 8.08 -5.53
C THR A 87 -0.04 7.25 -4.85
N PHE A 88 0.35 6.28 -4.02
CA PHE A 88 -0.60 5.43 -3.33
C PHE A 88 -1.39 6.16 -2.24
N SER A 89 -0.83 7.22 -1.65
CA SER A 89 -1.55 8.05 -0.69
C SER A 89 -2.82 8.68 -1.28
N PHE A 90 -2.80 9.07 -2.55
CA PHE A 90 -3.97 9.62 -3.24
C PHE A 90 -5.04 8.57 -3.53
N ASN A 91 -4.67 7.30 -3.73
CA ASN A 91 -5.66 6.21 -3.76
C ASN A 91 -6.43 6.09 -2.43
N TRP A 92 -5.77 6.33 -1.31
CA TRP A 92 -6.45 6.36 0.00
C TRP A 92 -7.43 7.53 0.14
N VAL A 93 -7.11 8.70 -0.44
CA VAL A 93 -8.06 9.83 -0.53
C VAL A 93 -9.30 9.43 -1.34
N MET A 94 -9.13 8.69 -2.43
CA MET A 94 -10.25 8.16 -3.22
C MET A 94 -11.10 7.17 -2.41
N ASN A 95 -10.47 6.26 -1.66
CA ASN A 95 -11.19 5.34 -0.78
C ASN A 95 -11.96 6.10 0.31
N TRP A 96 -11.34 7.11 0.94
CA TRP A 96 -12.00 7.97 1.90
C TRP A 96 -13.26 8.62 1.28
N TRP A 97 -13.11 9.25 0.12
CA TRP A 97 -14.23 9.90 -0.56
C TRP A 97 -15.34 8.93 -0.91
N ALA A 98 -15.03 7.78 -1.48
CA ALA A 98 -16.02 6.77 -1.83
C ALA A 98 -16.79 6.25 -0.61
N LEU A 99 -16.12 6.08 0.53
CA LEU A 99 -16.76 5.67 1.79
C LEU A 99 -17.59 6.80 2.41
N ASP A 100 -17.16 8.06 2.30
CA ASP A 100 -17.96 9.20 2.76
C ASP A 100 -19.24 9.34 1.91
N GLU A 101 -19.18 9.18 0.60
CA GLU A 101 -20.35 9.12 -0.28
C GLU A 101 -21.27 7.95 0.11
N ALA A 102 -20.71 6.77 0.35
CA ALA A 102 -21.49 5.60 0.78
C ALA A 102 -22.18 5.84 2.15
N SER A 103 -21.54 6.58 3.05
CA SER A 103 -22.14 6.96 4.34
C SER A 103 -23.38 7.85 4.19
N GLN A 104 -23.50 8.53 3.07
CA GLN A 104 -24.62 9.41 2.71
C GLN A 104 -25.63 8.72 1.78
N GLY A 105 -25.47 7.41 1.54
CA GLY A 105 -26.34 6.62 0.65
C GLY A 105 -26.10 6.89 -0.84
N ARG A 106 -24.98 7.54 -1.20
CA ARG A 106 -24.61 7.82 -2.58
C ARG A 106 -23.54 6.82 -3.05
N ALA A 107 -23.54 6.53 -4.34
CA ALA A 107 -22.52 5.71 -4.98
C ALA A 107 -21.65 6.58 -5.89
N VAL A 108 -20.35 6.31 -5.92
CA VAL A 108 -19.42 6.89 -6.89
C VAL A 108 -19.63 6.25 -8.27
N ASP A 109 -19.30 6.96 -9.34
CA ASP A 109 -19.41 6.43 -10.70
C ASP A 109 -18.42 5.27 -10.92
N GLY A 110 -18.96 4.07 -11.19
CA GLY A 110 -18.18 2.86 -11.35
C GLY A 110 -17.30 2.86 -12.58
N SER A 111 -17.69 3.54 -13.67
CA SER A 111 -16.90 3.59 -14.92
C SER A 111 -15.65 4.45 -14.74
N VAL A 112 -15.77 5.56 -14.02
CA VAL A 112 -14.62 6.43 -13.68
C VAL A 112 -13.68 5.69 -12.73
N VAL A 113 -14.21 5.02 -11.70
CA VAL A 113 -13.39 4.22 -10.77
C VAL A 113 -12.65 3.10 -11.51
N LEU A 114 -13.32 2.38 -12.42
CA LEU A 114 -12.68 1.35 -13.25
C LEU A 114 -11.52 1.92 -14.09
N ALA A 115 -11.73 3.05 -14.75
CA ALA A 115 -10.68 3.69 -15.57
C ALA A 115 -9.46 4.05 -14.72
N VAL A 116 -9.68 4.55 -13.51
CA VAL A 116 -8.60 4.88 -12.56
C VAL A 116 -7.93 3.62 -12.02
N ASP A 117 -8.67 2.56 -11.69
CA ASP A 117 -8.09 1.28 -11.27
C ASP A 117 -7.20 0.67 -12.37
N VAL A 118 -7.60 0.80 -13.65
CA VAL A 118 -6.78 0.38 -14.80
C VAL A 118 -5.49 1.20 -14.89
N ALA A 119 -5.55 2.51 -14.67
CA ALA A 119 -4.34 3.34 -14.63
C ALA A 119 -3.42 2.94 -13.47
N PHE A 120 -3.98 2.68 -12.29
CA PHE A 120 -3.19 2.24 -11.13
C PHE A 120 -2.50 0.89 -11.36
N ILE A 121 -3.18 -0.12 -11.94
CA ILE A 121 -2.52 -1.41 -12.19
C ILE A 121 -1.34 -1.27 -13.15
N VAL A 122 -1.45 -0.43 -14.18
CA VAL A 122 -0.33 -0.17 -15.10
C VAL A 122 0.85 0.46 -14.35
N ILE A 123 0.58 1.44 -13.47
CA ILE A 123 1.61 2.08 -12.64
C ILE A 123 2.26 1.05 -11.72
N PHE A 124 1.45 0.25 -11.01
CA PHE A 124 1.98 -0.71 -10.04
C PHE A 124 2.76 -1.85 -10.69
N LEU A 125 2.37 -2.36 -11.84
CA LEU A 125 3.17 -3.36 -12.57
C LEU A 125 4.59 -2.86 -12.88
N VAL A 126 4.72 -1.60 -13.29
CA VAL A 126 6.03 -0.98 -13.53
C VAL A 126 6.82 -0.82 -12.23
N LEU A 127 6.16 -0.38 -11.16
CA LEU A 127 6.79 -0.23 -9.84
C LEU A 127 7.17 -1.60 -9.26
N THR A 128 6.33 -2.62 -9.39
CA THR A 128 6.61 -4.00 -8.98
C THR A 128 7.88 -4.50 -9.64
N TYR A 129 8.00 -4.33 -10.97
CA TYR A 129 9.22 -4.69 -11.69
C TYR A 129 10.44 -3.94 -11.16
N ALA A 130 10.33 -2.62 -10.96
CA ALA A 130 11.43 -1.79 -10.45
C ALA A 130 11.85 -2.20 -9.02
N PHE A 131 10.91 -2.47 -8.13
CA PHE A 131 11.22 -2.94 -6.77
C PHE A 131 11.83 -4.34 -6.72
N GLY A 132 11.62 -5.15 -7.75
CA GLY A 132 12.29 -6.45 -7.90
C GLY A 132 13.82 -6.35 -7.95
N PHE A 133 14.37 -5.23 -8.41
CA PHE A 133 15.81 -4.93 -8.37
C PHE A 133 16.28 -4.39 -7.01
N PHE A 134 15.37 -4.10 -6.09
CA PHE A 134 15.68 -3.48 -4.81
C PHE A 134 15.54 -4.45 -3.63
N SER A 135 14.38 -5.11 -3.49
CA SER A 135 14.07 -5.99 -2.36
C SER A 135 13.05 -7.05 -2.74
N LYS A 136 13.34 -8.31 -2.40
CA LYS A 136 12.38 -9.43 -2.58
C LYS A 136 11.08 -9.19 -1.81
N LEU A 137 11.19 -8.68 -0.60
CA LEU A 137 10.02 -8.48 0.27
C LEU A 137 9.11 -7.37 -0.24
N LEU A 138 9.69 -6.25 -0.72
CA LEU A 138 8.94 -5.18 -1.38
C LEU A 138 8.37 -5.63 -2.73
N PHE A 139 9.07 -6.48 -3.47
CA PHE A 139 8.54 -7.08 -4.69
C PHE A 139 7.28 -7.90 -4.39
N VAL A 140 7.32 -8.80 -3.41
CA VAL A 140 6.16 -9.62 -3.01
C VAL A 140 5.01 -8.74 -2.52
N PHE A 141 5.30 -7.69 -1.76
CA PHE A 141 4.31 -6.70 -1.32
C PHE A 141 3.59 -6.03 -2.50
N LEU A 142 4.33 -5.65 -3.55
CA LEU A 142 3.73 -5.02 -4.73
C LEU A 142 2.99 -6.02 -5.62
N VAL A 143 3.46 -7.27 -5.72
CA VAL A 143 2.72 -8.35 -6.41
C VAL A 143 1.35 -8.56 -5.77
N ASP A 144 1.24 -8.46 -4.45
CA ASP A 144 -0.04 -8.56 -3.75
C ASP A 144 -0.95 -7.35 -4.06
N ILE A 145 -0.39 -6.14 -4.21
CA ILE A 145 -1.14 -4.96 -4.70
C ILE A 145 -1.63 -5.18 -6.13
N ASP A 146 -0.78 -5.68 -7.02
CA ASP A 146 -1.17 -5.97 -8.41
C ASP A 146 -2.34 -6.97 -8.45
N LEU A 147 -2.27 -8.03 -7.63
CA LEU A 147 -3.34 -9.01 -7.50
C LEU A 147 -4.63 -8.37 -6.97
N LEU A 148 -4.54 -7.50 -5.96
CA LEU A 148 -5.68 -6.74 -5.44
C LEU A 148 -6.38 -5.95 -6.55
N TYR A 149 -5.62 -5.23 -7.39
CA TYR A 149 -6.20 -4.46 -8.50
C TYR A 149 -6.81 -5.35 -9.58
N VAL A 150 -6.19 -6.50 -9.91
CA VAL A 150 -6.78 -7.48 -10.83
C VAL A 150 -8.14 -7.95 -10.32
N LEU A 151 -8.24 -8.27 -9.03
CA LEU A 151 -9.50 -8.71 -8.43
C LEU A 151 -10.56 -7.58 -8.41
N ARG A 152 -10.18 -6.35 -8.09
CA ARG A 152 -11.06 -5.18 -8.12
C ARG A 152 -11.60 -4.92 -9.53
N ILE A 153 -10.72 -4.85 -10.52
CA ILE A 153 -11.08 -4.66 -11.93
C ILE A 153 -11.99 -5.78 -12.40
N SER A 154 -11.64 -7.04 -12.12
CA SER A 154 -12.48 -8.19 -12.49
C SER A 154 -13.88 -8.11 -11.90
N ARG A 155 -14.02 -7.58 -10.69
CA ARG A 155 -15.32 -7.41 -10.02
C ARG A 155 -16.25 -6.43 -10.73
N HIS A 156 -15.71 -5.42 -11.44
CA HIS A 156 -16.52 -4.50 -12.25
C HIS A 156 -17.25 -5.19 -13.41
N PHE A 157 -16.74 -6.33 -13.89
CA PHE A 157 -17.35 -7.10 -14.98
C PHE A 157 -18.30 -8.19 -14.50
N THR A 158 -18.60 -8.25 -13.20
CA THR A 158 -19.52 -9.24 -12.62
C THR A 158 -20.80 -8.56 -12.13
N THR A 159 -21.92 -9.30 -12.22
CA THR A 159 -23.21 -8.82 -11.69
C THR A 159 -23.15 -8.74 -10.17
N ALA A 160 -23.51 -7.59 -9.60
CA ALA A 160 -23.55 -7.38 -8.16
C ALA A 160 -24.44 -8.44 -7.48
N GLY A 161 -23.95 -9.05 -6.40
CA GLY A 161 -24.62 -10.08 -5.65
C GLY A 161 -24.50 -11.51 -6.22
N SER A 162 -23.94 -11.70 -7.43
CA SER A 162 -23.65 -13.04 -7.97
C SER A 162 -22.57 -13.75 -7.14
N ASP A 163 -22.47 -15.08 -7.29
CA ASP A 163 -21.44 -15.85 -6.58
C ASP A 163 -20.03 -15.48 -7.01
N SER A 164 -19.82 -15.17 -8.30
CA SER A 164 -18.54 -14.66 -8.80
C SER A 164 -18.19 -13.31 -8.16
N TRP A 165 -19.16 -12.40 -8.01
CA TRP A 165 -18.96 -11.11 -7.36
C TRP A 165 -18.57 -11.26 -5.88
N LYS A 166 -19.19 -12.20 -5.16
CA LYS A 166 -18.88 -12.54 -3.76
C LYS A 166 -17.48 -13.17 -3.65
N LEU A 167 -17.16 -14.11 -4.55
CA LEU A 167 -15.85 -14.77 -4.58
C LEU A 167 -14.72 -13.77 -4.81
N LEU A 168 -14.87 -12.87 -5.79
CA LEU A 168 -13.90 -11.80 -6.05
C LEU A 168 -13.81 -10.84 -4.87
N GLY A 169 -14.92 -10.51 -4.21
CA GLY A 169 -14.93 -9.72 -2.97
C GLY A 169 -14.14 -10.38 -1.83
N THR A 170 -14.30 -11.70 -1.66
CA THR A 170 -13.50 -12.48 -0.70
C THR A 170 -12.01 -12.43 -1.07
N GLY A 171 -11.68 -12.55 -2.36
CA GLY A 171 -10.31 -12.41 -2.86
C GLY A 171 -9.71 -11.03 -2.51
N VAL A 172 -10.47 -9.95 -2.74
CA VAL A 172 -10.07 -8.59 -2.33
C VAL A 172 -9.82 -8.53 -0.82
N GLY A 173 -10.68 -9.14 0.00
CA GLY A 173 -10.49 -9.19 1.45
C GLY A 173 -9.23 -9.92 1.87
N LEU A 174 -8.93 -11.06 1.23
CA LEU A 174 -7.74 -11.86 1.54
C LEU A 174 -6.43 -11.14 1.14
N THR A 175 -6.38 -10.53 -0.04
CA THR A 175 -5.22 -9.69 -0.45
C THR A 175 -5.07 -8.48 0.46
N THR A 176 -6.17 -7.85 0.89
CA THR A 176 -6.11 -6.76 1.87
C THR A 176 -5.49 -7.22 3.20
N ILE A 177 -5.83 -8.41 3.69
CA ILE A 177 -5.20 -8.99 4.89
C ILE A 177 -3.71 -9.30 4.64
N ALA A 178 -3.37 -9.86 3.48
CA ALA A 178 -1.98 -10.13 3.12
C ALA A 178 -1.15 -8.83 3.09
N LEU A 179 -1.69 -7.74 2.52
CA LEU A 179 -1.07 -6.41 2.57
C LEU A 179 -0.81 -5.94 3.99
N ILE A 180 -1.78 -6.09 4.91
CA ILE A 180 -1.60 -5.74 6.32
C ILE A 180 -0.41 -6.50 6.90
N VAL A 181 -0.40 -7.82 6.74
CA VAL A 181 0.64 -8.70 7.33
C VAL A 181 2.02 -8.36 6.77
N ILE A 182 2.14 -8.21 5.45
CA ILE A 182 3.42 -7.90 4.80
C ILE A 182 3.89 -6.49 5.19
N ALA A 183 3.00 -5.50 5.20
CA ALA A 183 3.33 -4.12 5.57
C ALA A 183 3.81 -4.01 7.02
N LEU A 184 3.12 -4.67 7.97
CA LEU A 184 3.53 -4.75 9.37
C LEU A 184 4.88 -5.45 9.50
N TYR A 185 5.08 -6.57 8.81
CA TYR A 185 6.34 -7.30 8.85
C TYR A 185 7.52 -6.43 8.36
N ILE A 186 7.38 -5.75 7.21
CA ILE A 186 8.41 -4.85 6.70
C ILE A 186 8.69 -3.73 7.71
N SER A 187 7.64 -3.12 8.27
CA SER A 187 7.78 -2.06 9.27
C SER A 187 8.56 -2.53 10.49
N PHE A 188 8.24 -3.72 11.02
CA PHE A 188 8.93 -4.28 12.19
C PHE A 188 10.37 -4.64 11.88
N VAL A 189 10.66 -5.18 10.69
CA VAL A 189 12.04 -5.38 10.23
C VAL A 189 12.84 -4.09 10.30
N LEU A 190 12.30 -3.01 9.71
CA LEU A 190 13.00 -1.72 9.59
C LEU A 190 13.11 -0.96 10.91
N LEU A 191 12.21 -1.20 11.87
CA LEU A 191 12.24 -0.55 13.19
C LEU A 191 13.01 -1.35 14.22
N VAL A 192 12.76 -2.66 14.30
CA VAL A 192 13.24 -3.50 15.41
C VAL A 192 14.67 -4.00 15.18
N ASN A 193 15.00 -4.42 13.95
CA ASN A 193 16.34 -4.95 13.68
C ASN A 193 17.45 -3.92 13.95
N PRO A 194 17.36 -2.66 13.48
CA PRO A 194 18.34 -1.65 13.82
C PRO A 194 18.38 -1.33 15.32
N ALA A 195 17.23 -1.22 15.96
CA ALA A 195 17.14 -0.94 17.40
C ALA A 195 17.75 -2.05 18.26
N ALA A 196 17.60 -3.32 17.85
CA ALA A 196 18.15 -4.47 18.55
C ALA A 196 19.62 -4.75 18.18
N GLY A 197 20.16 -4.12 17.15
CA GLY A 197 21.51 -4.41 16.62
C GLY A 197 21.68 -5.83 16.08
N ARG A 198 20.57 -6.54 15.80
CA ARG A 198 20.54 -7.91 15.26
C ARG A 198 19.26 -8.18 14.48
N ALA A 199 19.28 -9.20 13.63
CA ALA A 199 18.08 -9.65 12.91
C ALA A 199 17.11 -10.38 13.87
N VAL A 200 16.16 -9.63 14.45
CA VAL A 200 15.03 -10.17 15.21
C VAL A 200 13.97 -10.71 14.24
N PHE A 201 13.69 -9.94 13.20
CA PHE A 201 12.83 -10.34 12.08
C PHE A 201 13.73 -10.71 10.90
N PRO A 202 13.80 -12.01 10.51
CA PRO A 202 14.68 -12.42 9.41
C PRO A 202 14.19 -11.89 8.07
N VAL A 203 15.11 -11.43 7.23
CA VAL A 203 14.84 -10.95 5.86
C VAL A 203 15.71 -11.70 4.89
N SER A 204 15.12 -12.16 3.79
CA SER A 204 15.91 -12.69 2.69
C SER A 204 16.77 -11.58 2.08
N ALA A 205 18.08 -11.76 2.11
CA ALA A 205 19.02 -10.79 1.57
C ALA A 205 18.90 -10.65 0.05
N GLY A 206 19.02 -9.41 -0.43
CA GLY A 206 19.18 -9.05 -1.83
C GLY A 206 17.89 -8.90 -2.65
N PRO A 207 18.04 -8.47 -3.90
CA PRO A 207 16.93 -8.26 -4.83
C PRO A 207 16.38 -9.58 -5.39
N MET A 208 15.18 -9.49 -5.99
CA MET A 208 14.57 -10.58 -6.76
C MET A 208 15.27 -10.75 -8.12
N PHE A 209 15.59 -9.63 -8.77
CA PHE A 209 16.27 -9.57 -10.05
C PHE A 209 17.70 -9.04 -9.88
N LYS A 210 18.65 -9.64 -10.59
CA LYS A 210 20.03 -9.14 -10.62
C LYS A 210 20.13 -8.00 -11.65
N PRO A 211 20.71 -6.84 -11.30
CA PRO A 211 21.00 -5.80 -12.28
C PRO A 211 21.94 -6.35 -13.36
N THR A 212 21.66 -6.06 -14.62
CA THR A 212 22.62 -6.33 -15.71
C THR A 212 23.77 -5.33 -15.57
N PRO A 213 25.03 -5.76 -15.54
CA PRO A 213 26.14 -4.81 -15.54
C PRO A 213 26.08 -3.92 -16.80
N PRO A 214 26.43 -2.64 -16.70
CA PRO A 214 26.51 -1.78 -17.87
C PRO A 214 27.45 -2.40 -18.91
N PRO A 215 27.18 -2.22 -20.22
CA PRO A 215 28.10 -2.66 -21.26
C PRO A 215 29.48 -2.06 -21.00
N ALA A 216 30.50 -2.85 -21.13
CA ALA A 216 31.89 -2.37 -21.01
C ALA A 216 32.07 -1.25 -22.05
N ALA A 217 32.51 -0.08 -21.56
CA ALA A 217 32.80 1.09 -22.40
C ALA A 217 34.09 0.87 -23.23
#